data_8731f7bcfc1b8289cd4b377b90f0f1cc
#
_entry.id   8731f7bcfc1b8289cd4b377b90f0f1cc
#
_cell.length_a   1.000
_cell.length_b   1.000
_cell.length_c   1.000
_cell.angle_alpha   90.00
_cell.angle_beta   90.00
_cell.angle_gamma   90.00
#
_symmetry.space_group_name_H-M   'P 1'
#
loop_
_entity.id
_entity.type
_entity.pdbx_description
1 polymer ?
#
loop_
_entity_poly.entity_id
_entity_poly.type
_entity_poly.pdbx_seq_one_letter_code
_entity_poly.pdbx_strand_id
1 'polypeptide(L)'
;MAKSATTTESNFDILESYFKKYADVPKETILKQHMLSLGHWFSDAALEASAGALVKSYRLFSYDLVPMSELKRGEHRRVPEHFVLLNGPYNMRPVAIQTSLSPYSPYLVDVVDGRLVLTVDGQVVAHVRIPKTPDYYFKNLPDGTPYHEIVAFGSFITIFRNCQYWGAKEECKFCDINENARQMKLSRDFTLTAPVKSVADVVTVCEHVASDAQKIGAGQGFVLSGGTITKTLHGKTEADFYEEYIRAIKNIATKP
;
A
#
# COMPACT_ATOMS: atom_id res chain seq x y z
N MET A 1 4.09 19.38 -50.96
CA MET A 1 3.74 18.21 -50.14
C MET A 1 3.61 18.67 -48.69
N ALA A 2 2.39 18.85 -48.20
CA ALA A 2 2.13 19.24 -46.83
C ALA A 2 2.40 18.05 -45.92
N LYS A 3 3.34 18.19 -44.97
CA LYS A 3 3.49 17.23 -43.87
C LYS A 3 2.22 17.27 -43.03
N SER A 4 1.46 16.19 -43.05
CA SER A 4 0.37 15.95 -42.08
C SER A 4 0.99 16.02 -40.69
N ALA A 5 0.61 17.02 -39.90
CA ALA A 5 0.89 17.08 -38.48
C ALA A 5 0.01 16.00 -37.84
N THR A 6 0.62 14.89 -37.50
CA THR A 6 -0.01 13.89 -36.61
C THR A 6 -0.23 14.60 -35.26
N THR A 7 -1.44 15.06 -35.02
CA THR A 7 -1.85 15.51 -33.69
C THR A 7 -1.78 14.31 -32.77
N THR A 8 -0.79 14.30 -31.88
CA THR A 8 -0.67 13.26 -30.84
C THR A 8 -1.87 13.45 -29.92
N GLU A 9 -2.74 12.43 -29.81
CA GLU A 9 -3.88 12.41 -28.92
C GLU A 9 -3.39 12.65 -27.46
N SER A 10 -4.06 13.52 -26.72
CA SER A 10 -3.68 13.81 -25.33
C SER A 10 -3.95 12.61 -24.43
N ASN A 11 -3.24 12.48 -23.30
CA ASN A 11 -3.50 11.40 -22.35
C ASN A 11 -4.91 11.51 -21.74
N PHE A 12 -5.43 12.71 -21.64
CA PHE A 12 -6.81 12.95 -21.23
C PHE A 12 -7.80 12.39 -22.25
N ASP A 13 -7.59 12.64 -23.56
CA ASP A 13 -8.45 12.09 -24.62
C ASP A 13 -8.37 10.55 -24.67
N ILE A 14 -7.20 9.99 -24.44
CA ILE A 14 -7.00 8.54 -24.32
C ILE A 14 -7.83 7.98 -23.16
N LEU A 15 -7.79 8.61 -21.97
CA LEU A 15 -8.60 8.19 -20.83
C LEU A 15 -10.10 8.27 -21.14
N GLU A 16 -10.55 9.37 -21.74
CA GLU A 16 -11.95 9.54 -22.17
C GLU A 16 -12.36 8.46 -23.18
N SER A 17 -11.47 8.08 -24.09
CA SER A 17 -11.72 7.03 -25.06
C SER A 17 -11.93 5.66 -24.37
N TYR A 18 -11.19 5.37 -23.30
CA TYR A 18 -11.40 4.17 -22.49
C TYR A 18 -12.71 4.19 -21.73
N PHE A 19 -13.13 5.32 -21.17
CA PHE A 19 -14.43 5.46 -20.52
C PHE A 19 -15.60 5.20 -21.48
N LYS A 20 -15.45 5.60 -22.75
CA LYS A 20 -16.43 5.33 -23.81
C LYS A 20 -16.39 3.88 -24.28
N LYS A 21 -15.18 3.34 -24.49
CA LYS A 21 -14.98 1.98 -25.00
C LYS A 21 -15.47 0.89 -24.01
N TYR A 22 -15.30 1.13 -22.71
CA TYR A 22 -15.66 0.21 -21.64
C TYR A 22 -16.76 0.80 -20.76
N ALA A 23 -17.88 1.18 -21.39
CA ALA A 23 -18.96 1.88 -20.72
C ALA A 23 -19.68 1.04 -19.64
N ASP A 24 -19.55 -0.26 -19.67
CA ASP A 24 -20.03 -1.23 -18.69
C ASP A 24 -19.10 -1.42 -17.48
N VAL A 25 -17.85 -0.94 -17.56
CA VAL A 25 -16.89 -0.98 -16.47
C VAL A 25 -16.94 0.33 -15.68
N PRO A 26 -16.99 0.27 -14.32
CA PRO A 26 -16.94 1.47 -13.50
C PRO A 26 -15.72 2.32 -13.81
N LYS A 27 -15.89 3.63 -13.96
CA LYS A 27 -14.82 4.57 -14.35
C LYS A 27 -13.67 4.56 -13.36
N GLU A 28 -13.95 4.43 -12.06
CA GLU A 28 -12.93 4.30 -11.03
C GLU A 28 -12.05 3.05 -11.22
N THR A 29 -12.59 1.96 -11.77
CA THR A 29 -11.84 0.75 -12.07
C THR A 29 -10.91 0.96 -13.26
N ILE A 30 -11.40 1.60 -14.32
CA ILE A 30 -10.61 1.96 -15.51
C ILE A 30 -9.47 2.89 -15.11
N LEU A 31 -9.78 3.96 -14.36
CA LEU A 31 -8.79 4.94 -13.90
C LEU A 31 -7.73 4.28 -13.03
N LYS A 32 -8.13 3.46 -12.06
CA LYS A 32 -7.21 2.72 -11.20
C LYS A 32 -6.27 1.83 -12.02
N GLN A 33 -6.82 1.05 -12.98
CA GLN A 33 -6.03 0.17 -13.82
C GLN A 33 -5.02 0.95 -14.69
N HIS A 34 -5.45 2.09 -15.23
CA HIS A 34 -4.58 2.95 -16.04
C HIS A 34 -3.45 3.56 -15.20
N MET A 35 -3.77 4.02 -13.98
CA MET A 35 -2.76 4.50 -13.02
C MET A 35 -1.78 3.41 -12.57
N LEU A 36 -2.23 2.17 -12.38
CA LEU A 36 -1.34 1.04 -12.07
C LEU A 36 -0.34 0.76 -13.22
N SER A 37 -0.76 1.03 -14.47
CA SER A 37 0.09 0.81 -15.65
C SER A 37 1.06 1.96 -15.91
N LEU A 38 0.70 3.21 -15.59
CA LEU A 38 1.47 4.41 -15.92
C LEU A 38 2.11 5.08 -14.69
N GLY A 39 1.74 4.64 -13.48
CA GLY A 39 2.13 5.30 -12.24
C GLY A 39 1.46 6.67 -12.09
N HIS A 40 2.00 7.46 -11.17
CA HIS A 40 1.60 8.85 -10.93
C HIS A 40 2.72 9.61 -10.23
N TRP A 41 2.58 10.92 -10.16
CA TRP A 41 3.49 11.80 -9.46
C TRP A 41 2.75 12.71 -8.50
N PHE A 42 3.47 13.37 -7.60
CA PHE A 42 2.95 14.34 -6.64
C PHE A 42 3.60 15.69 -6.88
N SER A 43 2.83 16.76 -6.90
CA SER A 43 3.37 18.11 -6.80
C SER A 43 3.90 18.39 -5.38
N ASP A 44 4.79 19.38 -5.23
CA ASP A 44 5.26 19.81 -3.91
C ASP A 44 4.10 20.28 -3.03
N ALA A 45 3.12 20.98 -3.59
CA ALA A 45 1.92 21.40 -2.87
C ALA A 45 1.09 20.21 -2.35
N ALA A 46 0.97 19.14 -3.14
CA ALA A 46 0.28 17.92 -2.70
C ALA A 46 1.06 17.19 -1.60
N LEU A 47 2.39 17.20 -1.66
CA LEU A 47 3.23 16.63 -0.61
C LEU A 47 3.11 17.41 0.70
N GLU A 48 3.08 18.74 0.66
CA GLU A 48 2.84 19.59 1.83
C GLU A 48 1.44 19.35 2.43
N ALA A 49 0.42 19.27 1.58
CA ALA A 49 -0.95 18.98 2.01
C ALA A 49 -1.12 17.55 2.57
N SER A 50 -0.17 16.65 2.33
CA SER A 50 -0.16 15.29 2.84
C SER A 50 0.52 15.13 4.21
N ALA A 51 0.84 16.21 4.88
CA ALA A 51 1.48 16.17 6.21
C ALA A 51 0.69 15.28 7.18
N GLY A 52 1.40 14.35 7.84
CA GLY A 52 0.78 13.35 8.74
C GLY A 52 0.24 12.10 8.06
N ALA A 53 0.39 11.97 6.74
CA ALA A 53 0.10 10.71 6.04
C ALA A 53 1.13 9.63 6.37
N LEU A 54 0.69 8.38 6.24
CA LEU A 54 1.63 7.26 6.27
C LEU A 54 2.55 7.34 5.05
N VAL A 55 3.83 7.51 5.31
CA VAL A 55 4.85 7.64 4.27
C VAL A 55 5.20 6.26 3.71
N LYS A 56 5.34 6.17 2.42
CA LYS A 56 5.77 4.95 1.71
C LYS A 56 7.14 4.49 2.25
N SER A 57 7.15 3.34 2.91
CA SER A 57 8.34 2.76 3.55
C SER A 57 8.97 1.61 2.76
N TYR A 58 8.24 1.04 1.82
CA TYR A 58 8.71 -0.13 1.06
C TYR A 58 9.65 0.28 -0.07
N ARG A 59 10.80 -0.39 -0.09
CA ARG A 59 11.79 -0.23 -1.16
C ARG A 59 11.62 -1.28 -2.26
N LEU A 60 11.20 -2.49 -1.89
CA LEU A 60 11.15 -3.64 -2.79
C LEU A 60 9.75 -3.90 -3.36
N PHE A 61 8.70 -3.63 -2.58
CA PHE A 61 7.33 -3.60 -3.10
C PHE A 61 6.94 -2.21 -3.55
N SER A 62 7.88 -1.47 -4.13
CA SER A 62 7.64 -0.07 -4.42
C SER A 62 6.69 0.14 -5.58
N TYR A 63 6.27 -0.87 -6.31
CA TYR A 63 5.43 -0.71 -7.51
C TYR A 63 5.78 0.50 -8.38
N ASP A 64 6.95 1.12 -8.08
CA ASP A 64 7.42 2.27 -8.82
C ASP A 64 7.83 1.81 -10.22
N LEU A 65 7.42 2.56 -11.23
CA LEU A 65 7.66 2.20 -12.63
C LEU A 65 9.03 2.66 -13.14
N VAL A 66 9.82 3.27 -12.25
CA VAL A 66 11.18 3.68 -12.51
C VAL A 66 12.13 3.05 -11.49
N PRO A 67 13.35 2.71 -11.88
CA PRO A 67 14.36 2.24 -10.94
C PRO A 67 14.60 3.26 -9.81
N MET A 68 14.83 2.77 -8.60
CA MET A 68 15.15 3.62 -7.43
C MET A 68 16.35 4.54 -7.69
N SER A 69 17.27 4.14 -8.57
CA SER A 69 18.44 4.94 -8.97
C SER A 69 18.07 6.20 -9.76
N GLU A 70 16.91 6.23 -10.39
CA GLU A 70 16.40 7.37 -11.15
C GLU A 70 15.60 8.35 -10.29
N LEU A 71 15.17 7.94 -9.10
CA LEU A 71 14.54 8.81 -8.12
C LEU A 71 15.61 9.58 -7.34
N LYS A 72 15.40 10.86 -7.12
CA LYS A 72 16.27 11.65 -6.25
C LYS A 72 16.28 11.05 -4.85
N ARG A 73 17.43 11.10 -4.19
CA ARG A 73 17.60 10.50 -2.88
C ARG A 73 16.55 11.02 -1.88
N GLY A 74 15.72 10.12 -1.39
CA GLY A 74 14.67 10.41 -0.42
C GLY A 74 13.29 10.80 -1.00
N GLU A 75 13.11 10.96 -2.32
CA GLU A 75 11.79 11.26 -2.91
C GLU A 75 10.74 10.22 -2.52
N HIS A 76 11.09 8.92 -2.61
CA HIS A 76 10.22 7.82 -2.21
C HIS A 76 9.81 7.84 -0.73
N ARG A 77 10.56 8.54 0.14
CA ARG A 77 10.26 8.70 1.57
C ARG A 77 9.39 9.92 1.88
N ARG A 78 9.05 10.72 0.87
CA ARG A 78 8.23 11.93 1.02
C ARG A 78 6.79 11.73 0.61
N VAL A 79 6.49 10.66 -0.10
CA VAL A 79 5.17 10.43 -0.67
C VAL A 79 4.30 9.58 0.24
N PRO A 80 2.97 9.82 0.25
CA PRO A 80 2.01 8.95 0.93
C PRO A 80 2.09 7.53 0.38
N GLU A 81 1.91 6.54 1.25
CA GLU A 81 1.88 5.14 0.82
C GLU A 81 0.71 4.83 -0.10
N HIS A 82 -0.43 5.44 0.19
CA HIS A 82 -1.63 5.34 -0.61
C HIS A 82 -2.49 6.59 -0.46
N PHE A 83 -3.43 6.74 -1.38
CA PHE A 83 -4.47 7.76 -1.32
C PHE A 83 -5.79 7.21 -1.86
N VAL A 84 -6.86 7.93 -1.62
CA VAL A 84 -8.20 7.54 -2.05
C VAL A 84 -8.68 8.52 -3.11
N LEU A 85 -9.01 8.01 -4.29
CA LEU A 85 -9.78 8.77 -5.27
C LEU A 85 -11.22 8.85 -4.79
N LEU A 86 -11.78 10.02 -4.90
CA LEU A 86 -13.17 10.30 -4.59
C LEU A 86 -13.89 10.67 -5.89
N ASN A 87 -15.22 10.91 -5.82
CA ASN A 87 -16.06 11.24 -6.96
C ASN A 87 -15.39 12.17 -7.99
N GLY A 88 -15.48 13.44 -7.95
CA GLY A 88 -14.99 14.35 -8.98
C GLY A 88 -15.94 14.44 -10.19
N PRO A 89 -15.44 14.88 -11.38
CA PRO A 89 -16.29 15.11 -12.55
C PRO A 89 -17.07 13.90 -13.05
N TYR A 90 -16.57 12.69 -12.75
CA TYR A 90 -17.16 11.44 -13.25
C TYR A 90 -18.07 10.73 -12.26
N ASN A 91 -18.32 11.32 -11.09
CA ASN A 91 -19.15 10.76 -10.02
C ASN A 91 -18.73 9.32 -9.65
N MET A 92 -17.41 9.10 -9.50
CA MET A 92 -16.82 7.80 -9.19
C MET A 92 -17.05 7.42 -7.72
N ARG A 93 -17.12 6.12 -7.45
CA ARG A 93 -17.08 5.59 -6.09
C ARG A 93 -15.65 5.73 -5.52
N PRO A 94 -15.51 5.87 -4.19
CA PRO A 94 -14.20 5.90 -3.57
C PRO A 94 -13.37 4.65 -3.88
N VAL A 95 -12.11 4.84 -4.30
CA VAL A 95 -11.18 3.73 -4.57
C VAL A 95 -9.78 4.07 -4.05
N ALA A 96 -9.18 3.15 -3.31
CA ALA A 96 -7.80 3.29 -2.83
C ALA A 96 -6.79 3.02 -3.96
N ILE A 97 -5.79 3.89 -4.06
CA ILE A 97 -4.66 3.78 -4.98
C ILE A 97 -3.40 3.66 -4.15
N GLN A 98 -2.67 2.58 -4.32
CA GLN A 98 -1.33 2.46 -3.77
C GLN A 98 -0.36 3.30 -4.59
N THR A 99 0.56 3.98 -3.92
CA THR A 99 1.52 4.85 -4.60
C THR A 99 2.50 4.04 -5.45
N SER A 100 2.50 4.37 -6.73
CA SER A 100 3.41 3.86 -7.76
C SER A 100 4.02 5.04 -8.48
N LEU A 101 5.26 5.37 -8.13
CA LEU A 101 5.91 6.59 -8.63
C LEU A 101 6.37 6.44 -10.07
N SER A 102 6.04 7.43 -10.87
CA SER A 102 6.59 7.63 -12.21
C SER A 102 6.65 9.12 -12.53
N PRO A 103 7.85 9.73 -12.59
CA PRO A 103 7.98 11.15 -12.94
C PRO A 103 7.56 11.45 -14.38
N TYR A 104 7.38 10.42 -15.19
CA TYR A 104 6.95 10.52 -16.59
C TYR A 104 5.46 10.25 -16.77
N SER A 105 4.73 9.99 -15.69
CA SER A 105 3.30 9.73 -15.76
C SER A 105 2.53 10.99 -16.12
N PRO A 106 1.46 10.87 -16.92
CA PRO A 106 0.53 11.98 -17.14
C PRO A 106 -0.33 12.28 -15.90
N TYR A 107 -0.35 11.38 -14.92
CA TYR A 107 -1.13 11.51 -13.68
C TYR A 107 -0.35 12.29 -12.63
N LEU A 108 -0.91 13.43 -12.20
CA LEU A 108 -0.34 14.25 -11.15
C LEU A 108 -1.36 14.42 -10.02
N VAL A 109 -0.96 14.05 -8.80
CA VAL A 109 -1.69 14.47 -7.58
C VAL A 109 -1.24 15.89 -7.26
N ASP A 110 -2.18 16.82 -7.24
CA ASP A 110 -1.90 18.25 -7.09
C ASP A 110 -2.92 18.94 -6.18
N VAL A 111 -2.71 20.23 -5.92
CA VAL A 111 -3.64 21.09 -5.20
C VAL A 111 -4.20 22.12 -6.16
N VAL A 112 -5.50 22.06 -6.41
CA VAL A 112 -6.22 23.04 -7.24
C VAL A 112 -7.34 23.66 -6.38
N ASP A 113 -7.40 24.98 -6.32
CA ASP A 113 -8.35 25.74 -5.50
C ASP A 113 -8.41 25.27 -4.03
N GLY A 114 -7.22 24.97 -3.46
CA GLY A 114 -7.08 24.50 -2.08
C GLY A 114 -7.55 23.06 -1.82
N ARG A 115 -7.82 22.28 -2.86
CA ARG A 115 -8.27 20.88 -2.76
C ARG A 115 -7.28 19.95 -3.43
N LEU A 116 -7.03 18.81 -2.78
CA LEU A 116 -6.28 17.74 -3.40
C LEU A 116 -7.09 17.11 -4.54
N VAL A 117 -6.46 17.01 -5.69
CA VAL A 117 -7.05 16.46 -6.92
C VAL A 117 -6.05 15.56 -7.64
N LEU A 118 -6.57 14.69 -8.49
CA LEU A 118 -5.81 13.99 -9.51
C LEU A 118 -6.06 14.69 -10.84
N THR A 119 -4.99 15.05 -11.53
CA THR A 119 -5.07 15.65 -12.88
C THR A 119 -4.42 14.73 -13.92
N VAL A 120 -4.88 14.88 -15.17
CA VAL A 120 -4.26 14.30 -16.37
C VAL A 120 -4.13 15.44 -17.37
N ASP A 121 -2.91 15.71 -17.85
CA ASP A 121 -2.61 16.83 -18.74
C ASP A 121 -3.21 18.17 -18.23
N GLY A 122 -3.19 18.36 -16.89
CA GLY A 122 -3.72 19.55 -16.21
C GLY A 122 -5.24 19.58 -15.99
N GLN A 123 -6.00 18.59 -16.47
CA GLN A 123 -7.45 18.50 -16.27
C GLN A 123 -7.76 17.64 -15.04
N VAL A 124 -8.65 18.13 -14.18
CA VAL A 124 -9.08 17.42 -12.97
C VAL A 124 -9.94 16.22 -13.34
N VAL A 125 -9.51 15.02 -12.91
CA VAL A 125 -10.23 13.75 -13.17
C VAL A 125 -10.82 13.14 -11.90
N ALA A 126 -10.28 13.45 -10.73
CA ALA A 126 -10.82 13.00 -9.44
C ALA A 126 -10.46 13.97 -8.32
N HIS A 127 -11.25 13.98 -7.24
CA HIS A 127 -10.79 14.52 -5.97
C HIS A 127 -9.94 13.46 -5.26
N VAL A 128 -9.01 13.90 -4.41
CA VAL A 128 -8.09 13.04 -3.67
C VAL A 128 -8.25 13.26 -2.18
N ARG A 129 -8.25 12.18 -1.41
CA ARG A 129 -8.10 12.19 0.03
C ARG A 129 -6.88 11.36 0.41
N ILE A 130 -5.99 11.94 1.18
CA ILE A 130 -4.83 11.25 1.73
C ILE A 130 -5.14 10.90 3.18
N PRO A 131 -5.22 9.60 3.53
CA PRO A 131 -5.47 9.18 4.90
C PRO A 131 -4.32 9.58 5.83
N LYS A 132 -4.65 10.00 7.05
CA LYS A 132 -3.65 10.21 8.10
C LYS A 132 -3.12 8.87 8.60
N THR A 133 -1.89 8.89 9.09
CA THR A 133 -1.31 7.74 9.79
C THR A 133 -2.19 7.36 10.99
N PRO A 134 -2.62 6.10 11.11
CA PRO A 134 -3.37 5.64 12.26
C PRO A 134 -2.59 5.76 13.57
N ASP A 135 -3.28 6.01 14.69
CA ASP A 135 -2.65 6.25 15.99
C ASP A 135 -1.78 5.08 16.47
N TYR A 136 -2.14 3.86 16.14
CA TYR A 136 -1.37 2.67 16.55
C TYR A 136 0.05 2.63 15.96
N TYR A 137 0.31 3.33 14.86
CA TYR A 137 1.66 3.44 14.28
C TYR A 137 2.65 4.16 15.19
N PHE A 138 2.17 4.96 16.14
CA PHE A 138 2.98 5.71 17.11
C PHE A 138 3.13 4.98 18.44
N LYS A 139 2.68 3.72 18.53
CA LYS A 139 2.74 2.89 19.74
C LYS A 139 3.77 1.78 19.60
N ASN A 140 4.32 1.37 20.75
CA ASN A 140 5.27 0.26 20.85
C ASN A 140 4.79 -0.74 21.89
N LEU A 141 5.17 -2.00 21.73
CA LEU A 141 5.11 -3.03 22.75
C LEU A 141 6.07 -2.69 23.90
N PRO A 142 5.94 -3.33 25.07
CA PRO A 142 6.83 -3.09 26.22
C PRO A 142 8.32 -3.35 25.93
N ASP A 143 8.63 -4.21 24.97
CA ASP A 143 9.99 -4.48 24.52
C ASP A 143 10.53 -3.47 23.50
N GLY A 144 9.73 -2.45 23.16
CA GLY A 144 10.07 -1.41 22.18
C GLY A 144 9.69 -1.75 20.74
N THR A 145 9.14 -2.94 20.47
CA THR A 145 8.70 -3.32 19.11
C THR A 145 7.54 -2.43 18.66
N PRO A 146 7.64 -1.72 17.52
CA PRO A 146 6.57 -0.90 17.01
C PRO A 146 5.33 -1.71 16.63
N TYR A 147 4.14 -1.22 16.96
CA TYR A 147 2.88 -1.90 16.66
C TYR A 147 2.69 -2.17 15.15
N HIS A 148 3.14 -1.26 14.29
CA HIS A 148 3.03 -1.44 12.84
C HIS A 148 3.94 -2.56 12.29
N GLU A 149 4.91 -3.05 13.06
CA GLU A 149 5.66 -4.27 12.72
C GLU A 149 4.88 -5.54 13.03
N ILE A 150 3.93 -5.46 13.97
CA ILE A 150 3.05 -6.59 14.30
C ILE A 150 1.88 -6.65 13.33
N VAL A 151 1.17 -5.52 13.14
CA VAL A 151 0.07 -5.38 12.19
C VAL A 151 0.41 -4.28 11.18
N ALA A 152 0.73 -4.67 9.97
CA ALA A 152 1.04 -3.73 8.90
C ALA A 152 -0.25 -3.27 8.19
N PHE A 153 -0.28 -2.03 7.71
CA PHE A 153 -1.38 -1.44 6.91
C PHE A 153 -2.77 -1.58 7.54
N GLY A 154 -2.85 -1.63 8.85
CA GLY A 154 -4.12 -1.78 9.56
C GLY A 154 -4.73 -3.18 9.52
N SER A 155 -4.19 -4.12 8.78
CA SER A 155 -4.82 -5.44 8.61
C SER A 155 -3.88 -6.62 8.42
N PHE A 156 -2.67 -6.44 7.92
CA PHE A 156 -1.78 -7.54 7.56
C PHE A 156 -0.90 -8.00 8.73
N ILE A 157 -0.95 -9.29 9.03
CA ILE A 157 -0.17 -9.94 10.07
C ILE A 157 0.64 -11.06 9.44
N THR A 158 1.94 -10.85 9.27
CA THR A 158 2.86 -11.93 8.92
C THR A 158 3.26 -12.64 10.21
N ILE A 159 2.62 -13.76 10.53
CA ILE A 159 2.79 -14.47 11.81
C ILE A 159 4.16 -15.14 11.94
N PHE A 160 4.71 -15.61 10.83
CA PHE A 160 6.08 -16.12 10.77
C PHE A 160 6.76 -15.71 9.45
N ARG A 161 8.00 -15.22 9.57
CA ARG A 161 8.81 -14.74 8.45
C ARG A 161 9.80 -15.81 7.94
N ASN A 162 9.61 -17.05 8.33
CA ASN A 162 10.40 -18.18 7.86
C ASN A 162 9.65 -18.90 6.75
N CYS A 163 10.41 -19.35 5.73
CA CYS A 163 9.87 -20.22 4.69
C CYS A 163 10.86 -21.37 4.50
N GLN A 164 10.39 -22.60 4.61
CA GLN A 164 11.26 -23.78 4.48
C GLN A 164 11.72 -24.04 3.04
N TYR A 165 11.19 -23.30 2.05
CA TYR A 165 11.67 -23.29 0.67
C TYR A 165 12.84 -22.34 0.44
N TRP A 166 13.17 -21.46 1.37
CA TRP A 166 14.26 -20.51 1.19
C TRP A 166 15.63 -21.16 1.14
N GLY A 167 16.44 -20.72 0.16
CA GLY A 167 17.76 -21.29 -0.07
C GLY A 167 17.76 -22.63 -0.80
N ALA A 168 16.58 -23.19 -1.09
CA ALA A 168 16.39 -24.35 -1.93
C ALA A 168 16.08 -23.97 -3.38
N LYS A 169 16.17 -24.91 -4.32
CA LYS A 169 15.76 -24.69 -5.71
C LYS A 169 14.24 -24.47 -5.87
N GLU A 170 13.49 -24.64 -4.81
CA GLU A 170 12.03 -24.55 -4.73
C GLU A 170 11.53 -23.17 -4.28
N GLU A 171 12.43 -22.21 -4.05
CA GLU A 171 12.07 -20.85 -3.68
C GLU A 171 11.16 -20.22 -4.75
N CYS A 172 10.05 -19.60 -4.30
CA CYS A 172 9.12 -18.93 -5.21
C CYS A 172 9.83 -17.78 -5.92
N LYS A 173 9.88 -17.79 -7.24
CA LYS A 173 10.59 -16.78 -8.06
C LYS A 173 10.04 -15.35 -7.93
N PHE A 174 8.81 -15.20 -7.46
CA PHE A 174 8.16 -13.93 -7.21
C PHE A 174 8.27 -13.45 -5.76
N CYS A 175 8.85 -14.29 -4.87
CA CYS A 175 8.92 -13.99 -3.44
C CYS A 175 10.21 -13.25 -3.12
N ASP A 176 10.10 -12.03 -2.65
CA ASP A 176 11.23 -11.19 -2.28
C ASP A 176 11.37 -11.01 -0.76
N ILE A 177 10.66 -11.81 0.07
CA ILE A 177 10.70 -11.71 1.53
C ILE A 177 12.12 -11.83 2.07
N ASN A 178 12.95 -12.71 1.50
CA ASN A 178 14.35 -12.85 1.86
C ASN A 178 15.17 -11.61 1.57
N GLU A 179 14.98 -11.04 0.38
CA GLU A 179 15.68 -9.83 -0.03
C GLU A 179 15.21 -8.63 0.79
N ASN A 180 13.92 -8.53 1.08
CA ASN A 180 13.37 -7.55 2.01
C ASN A 180 14.03 -7.65 3.39
N ALA A 181 14.09 -8.86 3.96
CA ALA A 181 14.72 -9.07 5.26
C ALA A 181 16.21 -8.69 5.24
N ARG A 182 16.93 -9.02 4.16
CA ARG A 182 18.34 -8.65 3.98
C ARG A 182 18.53 -7.14 3.91
N GLN A 183 17.71 -6.45 3.15
CA GLN A 183 17.80 -4.97 3.00
C GLN A 183 17.39 -4.24 4.26
N MET A 184 16.39 -4.72 4.99
CA MET A 184 16.04 -4.18 6.30
C MET A 184 17.19 -4.27 7.29
N LYS A 185 17.91 -5.39 7.32
CA LYS A 185 19.13 -5.53 8.15
C LYS A 185 20.23 -4.54 7.77
N LEU A 186 20.41 -4.26 6.48
CA LEU A 186 21.44 -3.35 5.98
C LEU A 186 21.10 -1.88 6.23
N SER A 187 19.82 -1.50 6.21
CA SER A 187 19.39 -0.12 6.32
C SER A 187 19.45 0.44 7.74
N ARG A 188 19.60 -0.39 8.77
CA ARG A 188 19.51 -0.07 10.20
C ARG A 188 18.20 0.66 10.62
N ASP A 189 17.26 0.80 9.69
CA ASP A 189 16.00 1.52 9.90
C ASP A 189 14.91 0.60 10.48
N PHE A 190 15.24 -0.69 10.70
CA PHE A 190 14.28 -1.70 11.11
C PHE A 190 14.85 -2.64 12.15
N THR A 191 14.21 -2.69 13.29
CA THR A 191 14.40 -3.79 14.23
C THR A 191 13.64 -4.98 13.67
N LEU A 192 14.35 -6.04 13.27
CA LEU A 192 13.67 -7.27 12.85
C LEU A 192 12.94 -7.84 14.04
N THR A 193 11.63 -7.90 13.96
CA THR A 193 10.80 -8.64 14.90
C THR A 193 11.19 -10.12 14.89
N ALA A 194 10.90 -10.82 15.95
CA ALA A 194 11.12 -12.27 16.06
C ALA A 194 10.61 -13.00 14.81
N PRO A 195 11.30 -14.09 14.35
CA PRO A 195 10.88 -14.86 13.19
C PRO A 195 9.42 -15.36 13.27
N VAL A 196 8.95 -15.63 14.49
CA VAL A 196 7.55 -15.97 14.80
C VAL A 196 7.05 -14.92 15.79
N LYS A 197 5.96 -14.25 15.48
CA LYS A 197 5.35 -13.27 16.39
C LYS A 197 4.68 -13.96 17.56
N SER A 198 4.73 -13.35 18.73
CA SER A 198 3.97 -13.82 19.90
C SER A 198 2.47 -13.65 19.67
N VAL A 199 1.66 -14.64 20.03
CA VAL A 199 0.18 -14.53 19.95
C VAL A 199 -0.31 -13.39 20.84
N ALA A 200 0.26 -13.23 22.03
CA ALA A 200 -0.13 -12.18 22.97
C ALA A 200 0.12 -10.77 22.38
N ASP A 201 1.27 -10.56 21.73
CA ASP A 201 1.59 -9.30 21.07
C ASP A 201 0.64 -9.02 19.91
N VAL A 202 0.34 -10.04 19.10
CA VAL A 202 -0.62 -9.92 18.00
C VAL A 202 -2.01 -9.55 18.53
N VAL A 203 -2.49 -10.19 19.59
CA VAL A 203 -3.79 -9.86 20.24
C VAL A 203 -3.78 -8.40 20.71
N THR A 204 -2.76 -8.01 21.47
CA THR A 204 -2.63 -6.64 21.99
C THR A 204 -2.72 -5.59 20.88
N VAL A 205 -1.96 -5.79 19.79
CA VAL A 205 -1.96 -4.83 18.70
C VAL A 205 -3.27 -4.87 17.90
N CYS A 206 -3.86 -6.03 17.67
CA CYS A 206 -5.15 -6.16 17.01
C CYS A 206 -6.27 -5.43 17.75
N GLU A 207 -6.29 -5.48 19.07
CA GLU A 207 -7.25 -4.73 19.90
C GLU A 207 -7.13 -3.22 19.70
N HIS A 208 -5.90 -2.69 19.65
CA HIS A 208 -5.68 -1.27 19.35
C HIS A 208 -6.11 -0.89 17.95
N VAL A 209 -5.75 -1.69 16.95
CA VAL A 209 -6.13 -1.46 15.54
C VAL A 209 -7.64 -1.46 15.37
N ALA A 210 -8.34 -2.43 15.98
CA ALA A 210 -9.79 -2.51 15.96
C ALA A 210 -10.45 -1.32 16.66
N SER A 211 -9.91 -0.89 17.81
CA SER A 211 -10.37 0.30 18.51
C SER A 211 -10.23 1.58 17.67
N ASP A 212 -9.10 1.75 16.98
CA ASP A 212 -8.90 2.91 16.11
C ASP A 212 -9.85 2.89 14.91
N ALA A 213 -10.13 1.72 14.32
CA ALA A 213 -11.12 1.57 13.27
C ALA A 213 -12.54 1.92 13.73
N GLN A 214 -12.94 1.47 14.94
CA GLN A 214 -14.24 1.80 15.51
C GLN A 214 -14.45 3.29 15.76
N LYS A 215 -13.42 4.03 16.15
CA LYS A 215 -13.49 5.50 16.34
C LYS A 215 -13.91 6.25 15.07
N ILE A 216 -13.61 5.70 13.91
CA ILE A 216 -13.97 6.29 12.61
C ILE A 216 -15.15 5.57 11.94
N GLY A 217 -15.85 4.69 12.69
CA GLY A 217 -17.00 3.94 12.17
C GLY A 217 -16.65 2.92 11.10
N ALA A 218 -15.41 2.45 11.02
CA ALA A 218 -14.97 1.46 10.07
C ALA A 218 -15.00 0.05 10.69
N GLY A 219 -15.31 -0.94 9.86
CA GLY A 219 -15.12 -2.34 10.22
C GLY A 219 -13.65 -2.73 10.16
N GLN A 220 -13.25 -3.71 10.95
CA GLN A 220 -11.89 -4.20 11.00
C GLN A 220 -11.84 -5.70 10.71
N GLY A 221 -11.07 -6.05 9.67
CA GLY A 221 -10.67 -7.43 9.35
C GLY A 221 -9.15 -7.58 9.42
N PHE A 222 -8.70 -8.80 9.67
CA PHE A 222 -7.27 -9.12 9.68
C PHE A 222 -6.94 -10.19 8.66
N VAL A 223 -5.81 -10.02 7.98
CA VAL A 223 -5.25 -10.97 7.01
C VAL A 223 -4.01 -11.61 7.65
N LEU A 224 -4.04 -12.91 7.84
CA LEU A 224 -2.89 -13.66 8.31
C LEU A 224 -2.09 -14.18 7.13
N SER A 225 -0.78 -14.04 7.20
CA SER A 225 0.17 -14.55 6.20
C SER A 225 1.43 -15.10 6.88
N GLY A 226 2.24 -15.80 6.10
CA GLY A 226 3.53 -16.33 6.56
C GLY A 226 4.29 -16.96 5.41
N GLY A 227 5.51 -17.42 5.67
CA GLY A 227 6.21 -18.33 4.79
C GLY A 227 5.58 -19.74 4.86
N THR A 228 6.08 -20.66 4.07
CA THR A 228 5.58 -22.03 4.08
C THR A 228 6.36 -22.89 5.08
N ILE A 229 5.65 -23.67 5.88
CA ILE A 229 6.18 -24.68 6.77
C ILE A 229 5.83 -26.06 6.19
N THR A 230 6.79 -26.73 5.57
CA THR A 230 6.58 -28.04 4.92
C THR A 230 6.56 -29.21 5.89
N LYS A 231 7.18 -29.04 7.06
CA LYS A 231 7.24 -30.06 8.13
C LYS A 231 6.71 -29.46 9.43
N THR A 232 7.60 -29.05 10.30
CA THR A 232 7.26 -28.36 11.54
C THR A 232 8.23 -27.23 11.80
N LEU A 233 7.75 -26.20 12.52
CA LEU A 233 8.52 -25.11 13.09
C LEU A 233 8.16 -25.03 14.58
N HIS A 234 9.15 -25.13 15.46
CA HIS A 234 8.93 -25.21 16.92
C HIS A 234 7.90 -26.29 17.32
N GLY A 235 7.91 -27.45 16.63
CA GLY A 235 7.01 -28.56 16.90
C GLY A 235 5.56 -28.39 16.40
N LYS A 236 5.25 -27.29 15.71
CA LYS A 236 3.92 -27.00 15.14
C LYS A 236 3.95 -27.09 13.61
N THR A 237 2.85 -27.53 13.04
CA THR A 237 2.60 -27.43 11.59
C THR A 237 2.16 -26.01 11.21
N GLU A 238 2.12 -25.72 9.92
CA GLU A 238 1.59 -24.44 9.43
C GLU A 238 0.12 -24.24 9.86
N ALA A 239 -0.69 -25.29 9.77
CA ALA A 239 -2.09 -25.25 10.20
C ALA A 239 -2.25 -24.93 11.70
N ASP A 240 -1.40 -25.53 12.56
CA ASP A 240 -1.44 -25.26 14.00
C ASP A 240 -1.19 -23.78 14.31
N PHE A 241 -0.25 -23.14 13.60
CA PHE A 241 -0.02 -21.70 13.74
C PHE A 241 -1.25 -20.91 13.36
N TYR A 242 -1.80 -21.09 12.15
CA TYR A 242 -2.96 -20.34 11.71
C TYR A 242 -4.16 -20.56 12.64
N GLU A 243 -4.42 -21.79 13.09
CA GLU A 243 -5.50 -22.07 14.03
C GLU A 243 -5.34 -21.30 15.33
N GLU A 244 -4.14 -21.28 15.93
CA GLU A 244 -3.86 -20.58 17.17
C GLU A 244 -4.12 -19.08 17.06
N TYR A 245 -3.61 -18.43 16.02
CA TYR A 245 -3.81 -16.99 15.80
C TYR A 245 -5.25 -16.65 15.46
N ILE A 246 -5.91 -17.43 14.59
CA ILE A 246 -7.31 -17.22 14.26
C ILE A 246 -8.18 -17.32 15.51
N ARG A 247 -8.00 -18.33 16.35
CA ARG A 247 -8.73 -18.48 17.60
C ARG A 247 -8.53 -17.30 18.54
N ALA A 248 -7.32 -16.77 18.62
CA ALA A 248 -7.00 -15.65 19.48
C ALA A 248 -7.62 -14.31 19.01
N ILE A 249 -7.66 -14.04 17.71
CA ILE A 249 -8.09 -12.73 17.20
C ILE A 249 -9.52 -12.71 16.63
N LYS A 250 -10.19 -13.84 16.43
CA LYS A 250 -11.50 -13.92 15.75
C LYS A 250 -12.60 -13.04 16.38
N ASN A 251 -12.53 -12.78 17.68
CA ASN A 251 -13.52 -11.98 18.39
C ASN A 251 -13.14 -10.47 18.42
N ILE A 252 -11.93 -10.13 17.98
CA ILE A 252 -11.43 -8.74 17.92
C ILE A 252 -11.89 -8.09 16.62
N ALA A 253 -11.97 -8.88 15.53
CA ALA A 253 -12.47 -8.40 14.25
C ALA A 253 -13.90 -7.87 14.38
N THR A 254 -14.12 -6.62 14.00
CA THR A 254 -15.43 -5.98 14.03
C THR A 254 -16.07 -6.03 12.66
N LYS A 255 -17.36 -6.39 12.62
CA LYS A 255 -18.12 -6.27 11.37
C LYS A 255 -18.36 -4.79 11.06
N PRO A 256 -18.37 -4.39 9.78
CA PRO A 256 -18.71 -3.03 9.37
C PRO A 256 -20.16 -2.70 9.70
#